data_7dccd5f8e5725c21e02993876e514947
#
_entry.id   7dccd5f8e5725c21e02993876e514947
#
_cell.length_a   1.000
_cell.length_b   1.000
_cell.length_c   1.000
_cell.angle_alpha   90.00
_cell.angle_beta   90.00
_cell.angle_gamma   90.00
#
_symmetry.space_group_name_H-M   'P 1'
#
loop_
_entity.id
_entity.type
_entity.pdbx_description
1 polymer ?
#
loop_
_entity_poly.entity_id
_entity_poly.type
_entity_poly.pdbx_seq_one_letter_code
_entity_poly.pdbx_strand_id
1 'polypeptide(L)'
;RNDTLRKNGLPLNNQQSLSALLRLRPFVLAKSRKSAKPLFSGIRIHYALNMLEAHGITPFLEFCKRAQAKKGVGVKDLFELDPNFTKALTLAKEAQSQGIEHSKIPKLKEILDSVPGKALIFTSYRDSVDMIFNKLTELGIPAGILIGKAGDAGLKQKKQIEVVQKFRDGEFKVLVATRVGEEGLDIAEVNQVIFYDNVPSSIRFVQRRGRTGRKDTGKLVVLIAKNTIDETYYWIGKRKIAAAKSMGSKMTKVLEKNKTGESPKTGLDAFI
;
A
#
# COMPACT_ATOMS: atom_id res chain seq x y z
N ARG A 1 -5.21 4.16 -25.22
CA ARG A 1 -4.07 4.98 -24.67
C ARG A 1 -2.72 4.34 -24.95
N ASN A 2 -2.60 3.03 -24.80
CA ASN A 2 -1.39 2.31 -25.20
C ASN A 2 -1.09 2.48 -26.69
N ASP A 3 -2.10 2.48 -27.54
CA ASP A 3 -1.94 2.69 -28.99
C ASP A 3 -1.42 4.09 -29.32
N THR A 4 -1.89 5.12 -28.60
CA THR A 4 -1.36 6.48 -28.76
C THR A 4 0.09 6.57 -28.34
N LEU A 5 0.49 5.89 -27.27
CA LEU A 5 1.88 5.84 -26.81
C LEU A 5 2.77 5.10 -27.84
N ARG A 6 2.29 3.98 -28.38
CA ARG A 6 3.00 3.23 -29.43
C ARG A 6 3.18 4.04 -30.72
N LYS A 7 2.14 4.73 -31.19
CA LYS A 7 2.23 5.62 -32.37
C LYS A 7 3.26 6.72 -32.20
N ASN A 8 3.59 7.08 -30.95
CA ASN A 8 4.63 8.05 -30.61
C ASN A 8 6.02 7.40 -30.34
N GLY A 9 6.23 6.14 -30.79
CA GLY A 9 7.53 5.46 -30.74
C GLY A 9 7.94 4.91 -29.36
N LEU A 10 7.00 4.77 -28.43
CA LEU A 10 7.30 4.18 -27.14
C LEU A 10 7.17 2.64 -27.17
N PRO A 11 8.17 1.89 -26.69
CA PRO A 11 8.15 0.43 -26.66
C PRO A 11 7.18 -0.07 -25.59
N LEU A 12 5.93 -0.32 -25.98
CA LEU A 12 4.88 -0.76 -25.07
C LEU A 12 4.32 -2.13 -25.48
N ASN A 13 4.19 -3.02 -24.50
CA ASN A 13 3.47 -4.28 -24.63
C ASN A 13 1.95 -4.04 -24.45
N ASN A 14 1.11 -5.05 -24.74
CA ASN A 14 -0.34 -4.91 -24.66
C ASN A 14 -0.87 -4.62 -23.25
N GLN A 15 -0.15 -5.10 -22.21
CA GLN A 15 -0.47 -4.83 -20.80
C GLN A 15 0.73 -4.17 -20.13
N GLN A 16 0.62 -2.88 -19.85
CA GLN A 16 1.65 -2.14 -19.15
C GLN A 16 1.39 -2.13 -17.65
N SER A 17 2.39 -2.60 -16.88
CA SER A 17 2.36 -2.43 -15.43
C SER A 17 2.58 -0.96 -15.05
N LEU A 18 2.08 -0.55 -13.89
CA LEU A 18 2.33 0.79 -13.34
C LEU A 18 3.84 1.12 -13.30
N SER A 19 4.68 0.14 -12.94
CA SER A 19 6.13 0.33 -12.89
C SER A 19 6.74 0.61 -14.27
N ALA A 20 6.22 -0.01 -15.33
CA ALA A 20 6.65 0.27 -16.70
C ALA A 20 6.26 1.70 -17.13
N LEU A 21 5.04 2.13 -16.86
CA LEU A 21 4.59 3.50 -17.15
C LEU A 21 5.40 4.55 -16.38
N LEU A 22 5.72 4.29 -15.11
CA LEU A 22 6.54 5.19 -14.30
C LEU A 22 7.97 5.32 -14.82
N ARG A 23 8.57 4.26 -15.37
CA ARG A 23 9.92 4.30 -16.01
C ARG A 23 9.92 5.14 -17.28
N LEU A 24 8.80 5.20 -18.01
CA LEU A 24 8.69 6.00 -19.23
C LEU A 24 8.55 7.51 -18.94
N ARG A 25 8.17 7.89 -17.70
CA ARG A 25 7.93 9.28 -17.33
C ARG A 25 9.10 10.24 -17.67
N PRO A 26 10.35 10.00 -17.24
CA PRO A 26 11.45 10.92 -17.55
C PRO A 26 11.68 11.03 -19.07
N PHE A 27 11.60 9.91 -19.79
CA PHE A 27 11.76 9.91 -21.25
C PHE A 27 10.68 10.72 -21.97
N VAL A 28 9.42 10.55 -21.59
CA VAL A 28 8.29 11.27 -22.19
C VAL A 28 8.38 12.76 -21.89
N LEU A 29 8.77 13.15 -20.69
CA LEU A 29 8.94 14.57 -20.33
C LEU A 29 10.09 15.23 -21.11
N ALA A 30 11.16 14.49 -21.39
CA ALA A 30 12.33 15.01 -22.12
C ALA A 30 12.11 15.08 -23.64
N LYS A 31 11.50 14.04 -24.24
CA LYS A 31 11.52 13.83 -25.69
C LYS A 31 10.16 13.87 -26.39
N SER A 32 9.04 13.71 -25.69
CA SER A 32 7.73 13.55 -26.33
C SER A 32 6.57 14.17 -25.54
N ARG A 33 6.46 15.48 -25.53
CA ARG A 33 5.36 16.21 -24.87
C ARG A 33 3.96 15.73 -25.32
N LYS A 34 3.81 15.30 -26.59
CA LYS A 34 2.55 14.74 -27.13
C LYS A 34 2.12 13.45 -26.40
N SER A 35 3.08 12.66 -25.92
CA SER A 35 2.82 11.43 -25.16
C SER A 35 2.55 11.66 -23.67
N ALA A 36 2.72 12.89 -23.16
CA ALA A 36 2.56 13.16 -21.74
C ALA A 36 1.11 12.95 -21.26
N LYS A 37 0.11 13.45 -21.98
CA LYS A 37 -1.31 13.27 -21.60
C LYS A 37 -1.71 11.79 -21.49
N PRO A 38 -1.53 10.92 -22.52
CA PRO A 38 -1.90 9.52 -22.42
C PRO A 38 -1.10 8.75 -21.37
N LEU A 39 0.19 9.09 -21.16
CA LEU A 39 1.00 8.49 -20.11
C LEU A 39 0.47 8.80 -18.71
N PHE A 40 0.25 10.08 -18.39
CA PHE A 40 -0.25 10.49 -17.08
C PHE A 40 -1.69 10.03 -16.82
N SER A 41 -2.53 9.98 -17.86
CA SER A 41 -3.86 9.37 -17.75
C SER A 41 -3.77 7.87 -17.46
N GLY A 42 -2.87 7.14 -18.14
CA GLY A 42 -2.63 5.71 -17.86
C GLY A 42 -2.15 5.45 -16.43
N ILE A 43 -1.21 6.25 -15.94
CA ILE A 43 -0.73 6.16 -14.55
C ILE A 43 -1.89 6.40 -13.56
N ARG A 44 -2.74 7.42 -13.80
CA ARG A 44 -3.91 7.68 -12.93
C ARG A 44 -4.93 6.55 -12.94
N ILE A 45 -5.17 5.94 -14.10
CA ILE A 45 -6.07 4.77 -14.19
C ILE A 45 -5.55 3.62 -13.32
N HIS A 46 -4.25 3.33 -13.35
CA HIS A 46 -3.67 2.30 -12.50
C HIS A 46 -3.83 2.61 -11.00
N TYR A 47 -3.61 3.86 -10.59
CA TYR A 47 -3.85 4.24 -9.20
C TYR A 47 -5.34 4.19 -8.83
N ALA A 48 -6.22 4.65 -9.71
CA ALA A 48 -7.66 4.60 -9.51
C ALA A 48 -8.16 3.16 -9.37
N LEU A 49 -7.69 2.27 -10.24
CA LEU A 49 -8.02 0.83 -10.18
C LEU A 49 -7.53 0.20 -8.87
N ASN A 50 -6.29 0.51 -8.46
CA ASN A 50 -5.79 0.03 -7.17
C ASN A 50 -6.63 0.55 -5.99
N MET A 51 -7.06 1.82 -6.01
CA MET A 51 -7.94 2.35 -4.98
C MET A 51 -9.26 1.57 -4.93
N LEU A 52 -9.87 1.32 -6.08
CA LEU A 52 -11.13 0.61 -6.15
C LEU A 52 -11.00 -0.86 -5.70
N GLU A 53 -10.03 -1.58 -6.25
CA GLU A 53 -9.86 -3.02 -6.03
C GLU A 53 -9.32 -3.39 -4.64
N ALA A 54 -8.40 -2.60 -4.09
CA ALA A 54 -7.74 -2.93 -2.83
C ALA A 54 -8.32 -2.18 -1.63
N HIS A 55 -8.93 -1.00 -1.86
CA HIS A 55 -9.36 -0.11 -0.79
C HIS A 55 -10.86 0.19 -0.79
N GLY A 56 -11.53 0.08 -1.94
CA GLY A 56 -12.98 0.24 -2.10
C GLY A 56 -13.41 1.58 -2.70
N ILE A 57 -14.71 1.79 -2.71
CA ILE A 57 -15.36 2.89 -3.45
C ILE A 57 -15.00 4.26 -2.87
N THR A 58 -15.07 4.43 -1.56
CA THR A 58 -14.81 5.73 -0.92
C THR A 58 -13.39 6.22 -1.15
N PRO A 59 -12.32 5.43 -0.91
CA PRO A 59 -10.94 5.85 -1.25
C PRO A 59 -10.73 6.11 -2.75
N PHE A 60 -11.41 5.36 -3.63
CA PHE A 60 -11.38 5.59 -5.06
C PHE A 60 -11.97 6.96 -5.42
N LEU A 61 -13.14 7.31 -4.91
CA LEU A 61 -13.80 8.59 -5.18
C LEU A 61 -12.99 9.78 -4.61
N GLU A 62 -12.44 9.67 -3.41
CA GLU A 62 -11.57 10.70 -2.83
C GLU A 62 -10.26 10.87 -3.62
N PHE A 63 -9.66 9.77 -4.11
CA PHE A 63 -8.52 9.85 -5.03
C PHE A 63 -8.89 10.62 -6.30
N CYS A 64 -10.03 10.31 -6.92
CA CYS A 64 -10.51 10.97 -8.14
C CYS A 64 -10.76 12.47 -7.91
N LYS A 65 -11.43 12.83 -6.84
CA LYS A 65 -11.70 14.22 -6.43
C LYS A 65 -10.40 15.02 -6.28
N ARG A 66 -9.41 14.48 -5.56
CA ARG A 66 -8.11 15.14 -5.42
C ARG A 66 -7.32 15.22 -6.73
N ALA A 67 -7.41 14.21 -7.59
CA ALA A 67 -6.75 14.23 -8.88
C ALA A 67 -7.35 15.33 -9.78
N GLN A 68 -8.66 15.53 -9.77
CA GLN A 68 -9.35 16.61 -10.49
C GLN A 68 -8.95 17.99 -9.96
N ALA A 69 -8.92 18.17 -8.64
CA ALA A 69 -8.57 19.45 -8.01
C ALA A 69 -7.14 19.91 -8.36
N LYS A 70 -6.20 19.00 -8.58
CA LYS A 70 -4.80 19.31 -8.91
C LYS A 70 -4.58 19.80 -10.36
N LYS A 71 -5.57 19.82 -11.23
CA LYS A 71 -5.50 20.31 -12.62
C LYS A 71 -4.23 19.90 -13.38
N GLY A 72 -3.76 18.67 -13.20
CA GLY A 72 -2.51 18.19 -13.81
C GLY A 72 -2.68 17.72 -15.26
N VAL A 73 -1.56 17.43 -15.93
CA VAL A 73 -1.53 16.92 -17.31
C VAL A 73 -2.40 15.67 -17.45
N GLY A 74 -3.31 15.62 -18.45
CA GLY A 74 -4.21 14.52 -18.76
C GLY A 74 -5.38 14.34 -17.77
N VAL A 75 -5.60 15.28 -16.84
CA VAL A 75 -6.76 15.25 -15.93
C VAL A 75 -8.05 15.44 -16.71
N LYS A 76 -8.16 16.53 -17.48
CA LYS A 76 -9.33 16.81 -18.33
C LYS A 76 -9.61 15.65 -19.29
N ASP A 77 -8.57 15.16 -19.95
CA ASP A 77 -8.68 14.04 -20.93
C ASP A 77 -9.20 12.76 -20.28
N LEU A 78 -8.92 12.52 -18.99
CA LEU A 78 -9.39 11.34 -18.26
C LEU A 78 -10.79 11.52 -17.66
N PHE A 79 -10.99 12.62 -16.93
CA PHE A 79 -12.17 12.79 -16.08
C PHE A 79 -13.38 13.41 -16.80
N GLU A 80 -13.15 14.15 -17.89
CA GLU A 80 -14.19 14.84 -18.62
C GLU A 80 -14.43 14.26 -20.02
N LEU A 81 -13.36 13.83 -20.71
CA LEU A 81 -13.42 13.42 -22.12
C LEU A 81 -13.40 11.90 -22.35
N ASP A 82 -13.02 11.10 -21.34
CA ASP A 82 -13.04 9.64 -21.46
C ASP A 82 -14.38 9.07 -20.99
N PRO A 83 -15.23 8.58 -21.90
CA PRO A 83 -16.58 8.14 -21.56
C PRO A 83 -16.59 6.92 -20.63
N ASN A 84 -15.60 6.03 -20.75
CA ASN A 84 -15.51 4.85 -19.89
C ASN A 84 -15.15 5.22 -18.46
N PHE A 85 -14.22 6.18 -18.27
CA PHE A 85 -13.84 6.63 -16.95
C PHE A 85 -14.96 7.44 -16.28
N THR A 86 -15.64 8.29 -17.05
CA THR A 86 -16.82 9.04 -16.57
C THR A 86 -17.94 8.09 -16.14
N LYS A 87 -18.24 7.06 -16.94
CA LYS A 87 -19.21 6.01 -16.57
C LYS A 87 -18.80 5.28 -15.29
N ALA A 88 -17.52 4.92 -15.14
CA ALA A 88 -17.01 4.28 -13.92
C ALA A 88 -17.19 5.17 -12.68
N LEU A 89 -16.98 6.48 -12.79
CA LEU A 89 -17.22 7.44 -11.70
C LEU A 89 -18.70 7.51 -11.32
N THR A 90 -19.60 7.53 -12.31
CA THR A 90 -21.05 7.53 -12.05
C THR A 90 -21.46 6.27 -11.32
N LEU A 91 -21.09 5.10 -11.82
CA LEU A 91 -21.38 3.81 -11.18
C LEU A 91 -20.81 3.73 -9.75
N ALA A 92 -19.60 4.26 -9.51
CA ALA A 92 -19.02 4.27 -8.17
C ALA A 92 -19.81 5.18 -7.20
N LYS A 93 -20.30 6.34 -7.67
CA LYS A 93 -21.16 7.24 -6.86
C LYS A 93 -22.51 6.59 -6.54
N GLU A 94 -23.13 5.93 -7.51
CA GLU A 94 -24.37 5.18 -7.33
C GLU A 94 -24.17 4.05 -6.31
N ALA A 95 -23.10 3.27 -6.46
CA ALA A 95 -22.80 2.19 -5.53
C ALA A 95 -22.52 2.72 -4.10
N GLN A 96 -21.85 3.88 -3.95
CA GLN A 96 -21.67 4.53 -2.66
C GLN A 96 -22.99 4.96 -2.03
N SER A 97 -23.91 5.56 -2.82
CA SER A 97 -25.23 5.98 -2.34
C SER A 97 -26.11 4.80 -1.92
N GLN A 98 -25.89 3.62 -2.48
CA GLN A 98 -26.56 2.36 -2.11
C GLN A 98 -25.90 1.67 -0.90
N GLY A 99 -24.85 2.26 -0.31
CA GLY A 99 -24.14 1.68 0.81
C GLY A 99 -23.31 0.44 0.45
N ILE A 100 -22.96 0.23 -0.82
CA ILE A 100 -22.13 -0.89 -1.24
C ILE A 100 -20.72 -0.70 -0.71
N GLU A 101 -20.26 -1.67 0.06
CA GLU A 101 -18.96 -1.65 0.71
C GLU A 101 -18.00 -2.67 0.12
N HIS A 102 -16.71 -2.42 0.30
CA HIS A 102 -15.68 -3.39 -0.06
C HIS A 102 -15.74 -4.61 0.86
N SER A 103 -15.62 -5.82 0.29
CA SER A 103 -15.71 -7.10 1.02
C SER A 103 -14.72 -7.25 2.18
N LYS A 104 -13.64 -6.48 2.22
CA LYS A 104 -12.71 -6.43 3.35
C LYS A 104 -13.33 -5.83 4.62
N ILE A 105 -14.35 -4.97 4.53
CA ILE A 105 -14.97 -4.33 5.70
C ILE A 105 -15.71 -5.33 6.59
N PRO A 106 -16.67 -6.13 6.08
CA PRO A 106 -17.30 -7.15 6.90
C PRO A 106 -16.30 -8.20 7.42
N LYS A 107 -15.28 -8.54 6.62
CA LYS A 107 -14.22 -9.46 7.09
C LYS A 107 -13.34 -8.84 8.17
N LEU A 108 -13.06 -7.55 8.09
CA LEU A 108 -12.35 -6.82 9.14
C LEU A 108 -13.12 -6.83 10.45
N LYS A 109 -14.44 -6.60 10.39
CA LYS A 109 -15.32 -6.69 11.58
C LYS A 109 -15.26 -8.08 12.21
N GLU A 110 -15.46 -9.14 11.44
CA GLU A 110 -15.38 -10.53 11.92
C GLU A 110 -14.06 -10.81 12.65
N ILE A 111 -12.93 -10.33 12.07
CA ILE A 111 -11.62 -10.49 12.69
C ILE A 111 -11.55 -9.72 14.01
N LEU A 112 -11.97 -8.47 14.04
CA LEU A 112 -11.93 -7.64 15.26
C LEU A 112 -12.81 -8.18 16.37
N ASP A 113 -13.98 -8.73 16.06
CA ASP A 113 -14.87 -9.38 17.03
C ASP A 113 -14.18 -10.58 17.72
N SER A 114 -13.23 -11.24 17.03
CA SER A 114 -12.47 -12.38 17.57
C SER A 114 -11.20 -12.00 18.35
N VAL A 115 -10.79 -10.72 18.36
CA VAL A 115 -9.58 -10.27 19.04
C VAL A 115 -9.82 -10.05 20.53
N PRO A 116 -9.13 -10.76 21.43
CA PRO A 116 -9.35 -10.64 22.87
C PRO A 116 -8.81 -9.32 23.47
N GLY A 117 -8.09 -8.51 22.70
CA GLY A 117 -7.43 -7.31 23.19
C GLY A 117 -7.24 -6.24 22.12
N LYS A 118 -6.03 -5.71 22.02
CA LYS A 118 -5.69 -4.60 21.11
C LYS A 118 -5.36 -5.06 19.69
N ALA A 119 -5.84 -4.33 18.71
CA ALA A 119 -5.54 -4.55 17.29
C ALA A 119 -4.91 -3.32 16.64
N LEU A 120 -3.94 -3.55 15.74
CA LEU A 120 -3.32 -2.53 14.92
C LEU A 120 -3.62 -2.82 13.44
N ILE A 121 -4.29 -1.88 12.77
CA ILE A 121 -4.62 -1.99 11.35
C ILE A 121 -3.69 -1.09 10.56
N PHE A 122 -2.97 -1.66 9.61
CA PHE A 122 -2.13 -0.92 8.68
C PHE A 122 -2.78 -0.79 7.30
N THR A 123 -2.72 0.43 6.75
CA THR A 123 -3.06 0.70 5.35
C THR A 123 -2.08 1.72 4.75
N SER A 124 -1.94 1.73 3.42
CA SER A 124 -0.99 2.58 2.72
C SER A 124 -1.47 4.02 2.52
N TYR A 125 -2.78 4.25 2.52
CA TYR A 125 -3.39 5.52 2.15
C TYR A 125 -4.23 6.12 3.27
N ARG A 126 -4.16 7.45 3.40
CA ARG A 126 -4.96 8.19 4.40
C ARG A 126 -6.46 8.02 4.21
N ASP A 127 -6.92 8.09 2.96
CA ASP A 127 -8.36 7.91 2.68
C ASP A 127 -8.85 6.55 3.16
N SER A 128 -8.00 5.54 3.12
CA SER A 128 -8.33 4.22 3.65
C SER A 128 -8.33 4.22 5.19
N VAL A 129 -7.44 4.99 5.82
CA VAL A 129 -7.47 5.18 7.28
C VAL A 129 -8.79 5.83 7.68
N ASP A 130 -9.15 6.93 7.03
CA ASP A 130 -10.37 7.68 7.33
C ASP A 130 -11.62 6.82 7.09
N MET A 131 -11.67 6.10 5.97
CA MET A 131 -12.77 5.18 5.64
C MET A 131 -12.90 4.06 6.67
N ILE A 132 -11.79 3.39 7.04
CA ILE A 132 -11.80 2.32 8.04
C ILE A 132 -12.24 2.87 9.41
N PHE A 133 -11.70 4.00 9.83
CA PHE A 133 -12.05 4.65 11.09
C PHE A 133 -13.54 4.98 11.17
N ASN A 134 -14.10 5.60 10.12
CA ASN A 134 -15.52 5.93 10.06
C ASN A 134 -16.39 4.67 10.13
N LYS A 135 -15.99 3.61 9.42
CA LYS A 135 -16.71 2.33 9.47
C LYS A 135 -16.65 1.67 10.85
N LEU A 136 -15.51 1.71 11.52
CA LEU A 136 -15.40 1.21 12.90
C LEU A 136 -16.27 2.02 13.86
N THR A 137 -16.33 3.34 13.69
CA THR A 137 -17.20 4.22 14.47
C THR A 137 -18.68 3.90 14.24
N GLU A 138 -19.12 3.72 12.98
CA GLU A 138 -20.49 3.29 12.63
C GLU A 138 -20.85 1.93 13.27
N LEU A 139 -19.86 1.04 13.39
CA LEU A 139 -20.04 -0.27 14.04
C LEU A 139 -19.91 -0.24 15.56
N GLY A 140 -19.73 0.93 16.17
CA GLY A 140 -19.57 1.08 17.62
C GLY A 140 -18.25 0.54 18.17
N ILE A 141 -17.20 0.37 17.31
CA ILE A 141 -15.89 -0.12 17.70
C ILE A 141 -14.97 1.08 17.98
N PRO A 142 -14.56 1.34 19.25
CA PRO A 142 -13.68 2.46 19.57
C PRO A 142 -12.31 2.31 18.89
N ALA A 143 -11.94 3.30 18.09
CA ALA A 143 -10.70 3.29 17.32
C ALA A 143 -9.97 4.63 17.38
N GLY A 144 -8.66 4.62 17.17
CA GLY A 144 -7.82 5.81 16.99
C GLY A 144 -7.15 5.83 15.63
N ILE A 145 -6.72 7.01 15.20
CA ILE A 145 -6.01 7.23 13.92
C ILE A 145 -4.57 7.65 14.18
N LEU A 146 -3.63 6.99 13.49
CA LEU A 146 -2.21 7.33 13.49
C LEU A 146 -1.69 7.56 12.07
N ILE A 147 -1.55 8.83 11.69
CA ILE A 147 -1.08 9.25 10.36
C ILE A 147 0.13 10.17 10.45
N GLY A 148 0.94 10.19 9.38
CA GLY A 148 2.17 10.99 9.31
C GLY A 148 1.92 12.49 9.12
N LYS A 149 2.97 13.28 9.36
CA LYS A 149 2.97 14.75 9.28
C LYS A 149 2.79 15.33 7.86
N ALA A 150 2.93 14.53 6.80
CA ALA A 150 2.92 15.05 5.43
C ALA A 150 1.54 15.60 5.02
N GLY A 151 1.51 16.88 4.53
CA GLY A 151 0.30 17.60 4.10
C GLY A 151 -0.49 18.22 5.26
N ASP A 152 -1.49 19.04 4.91
CA ASP A 152 -2.27 19.84 5.87
C ASP A 152 -3.08 19.02 6.88
N ALA A 153 -3.47 17.80 6.50
CA ALA A 153 -4.21 16.84 7.36
C ALA A 153 -3.30 15.92 8.18
N GLY A 154 -1.97 16.16 8.19
CA GLY A 154 -1.03 15.33 8.95
C GLY A 154 -1.04 15.63 10.45
N LEU A 155 -0.92 14.59 11.27
CA LEU A 155 -0.75 14.77 12.71
C LEU A 155 0.67 15.27 13.03
N LYS A 156 0.76 16.34 13.81
CA LYS A 156 2.03 16.79 14.43
C LYS A 156 2.55 15.69 15.37
N GLN A 157 3.86 15.59 15.55
CA GLN A 157 4.48 14.55 16.38
C GLN A 157 3.88 14.47 17.80
N LYS A 158 3.56 15.61 18.42
CA LYS A 158 2.93 15.66 19.74
C LYS A 158 1.57 14.92 19.74
N LYS A 159 0.73 15.17 18.75
CA LYS A 159 -0.57 14.48 18.62
C LYS A 159 -0.41 12.98 18.34
N GLN A 160 0.62 12.58 17.61
CA GLN A 160 0.91 11.15 17.39
C GLN A 160 1.26 10.44 18.70
N ILE A 161 2.08 11.08 19.55
CA ILE A 161 2.44 10.58 20.89
C ILE A 161 1.17 10.48 21.77
N GLU A 162 0.33 11.49 21.76
CA GLU A 162 -0.95 11.48 22.49
C GLU A 162 -1.87 10.32 22.08
N VAL A 163 -2.02 10.08 20.77
CA VAL A 163 -2.82 8.97 20.26
C VAL A 163 -2.23 7.61 20.68
N VAL A 164 -0.91 7.45 20.62
CA VAL A 164 -0.24 6.22 21.05
C VAL A 164 -0.44 6.01 22.56
N GLN A 165 -0.35 7.07 23.36
CA GLN A 165 -0.57 6.98 24.80
C GLN A 165 -2.01 6.57 25.13
N LYS A 166 -3.01 7.20 24.52
CA LYS A 166 -4.43 6.82 24.66
C LYS A 166 -4.69 5.35 24.29
N PHE A 167 -4.02 4.87 23.23
CA PHE A 167 -4.07 3.47 22.84
C PHE A 167 -3.44 2.56 23.90
N ARG A 168 -2.32 2.98 24.51
CA ARG A 168 -1.68 2.25 25.63
C ARG A 168 -2.59 2.18 26.84
N ASP A 169 -3.25 3.28 27.16
CA ASP A 169 -4.13 3.39 28.33
C ASP A 169 -5.47 2.66 28.14
N GLY A 170 -5.76 2.21 26.90
CA GLY A 170 -6.96 1.44 26.59
C GLY A 170 -8.21 2.28 26.35
N GLU A 171 -8.07 3.60 26.09
CA GLU A 171 -9.22 4.44 25.71
C GLU A 171 -9.92 3.89 24.46
N PHE A 172 -9.16 3.21 23.58
CA PHE A 172 -9.68 2.46 22.43
C PHE A 172 -8.85 1.21 22.17
N LYS A 173 -9.48 0.18 21.57
CA LYS A 173 -8.86 -1.12 21.32
C LYS A 173 -8.26 -1.27 19.94
N VAL A 174 -8.64 -0.41 18.99
CA VAL A 174 -8.19 -0.50 17.60
C VAL A 174 -7.43 0.77 17.22
N LEU A 175 -6.23 0.62 16.65
CA LEU A 175 -5.46 1.73 16.10
C LEU A 175 -5.33 1.53 14.59
N VAL A 176 -5.83 2.49 13.80
CA VAL A 176 -5.71 2.50 12.34
C VAL A 176 -4.55 3.39 11.94
N ALA A 177 -3.54 2.84 11.27
CA ALA A 177 -2.29 3.54 11.02
C ALA A 177 -1.85 3.49 9.55
N THR A 178 -1.19 4.56 9.13
CA THR A 178 -0.35 4.55 7.92
C THR A 178 1.10 4.21 8.27
N ARG A 179 2.02 4.52 7.38
CA ARG A 179 3.48 4.26 7.51
C ARG A 179 4.12 4.78 8.79
N VAL A 180 3.55 5.78 9.43
CA VAL A 180 4.07 6.34 10.70
C VAL A 180 4.05 5.31 11.82
N GLY A 181 3.06 4.43 11.81
CA GLY A 181 3.01 3.31 12.75
C GLY A 181 4.04 2.20 12.46
N GLU A 182 4.76 2.26 11.33
CA GLU A 182 5.80 1.29 10.98
C GLU A 182 7.15 1.63 11.63
N GLU A 183 7.49 2.91 11.80
CA GLU A 183 8.81 3.38 12.23
C GLU A 183 8.72 4.42 13.35
N GLY A 184 9.59 4.33 14.34
CA GLY A 184 9.92 5.40 15.28
C GLY A 184 8.94 5.67 16.43
N LEU A 185 7.74 5.10 16.45
CA LEU A 185 6.83 5.18 17.59
C LEU A 185 6.80 3.84 18.33
N ASP A 186 7.05 3.90 19.63
CA ASP A 186 6.92 2.74 20.50
C ASP A 186 5.42 2.47 20.74
N ILE A 187 4.80 1.76 19.78
CA ILE A 187 3.40 1.33 19.88
C ILE A 187 3.35 0.16 20.87
N ALA A 188 2.40 0.22 21.79
CA ALA A 188 2.16 -0.86 22.76
C ALA A 188 2.01 -2.23 22.07
N GLU A 189 2.33 -3.29 22.81
CA GLU A 189 2.08 -4.66 22.36
C GLU A 189 0.60 -4.84 22.00
N VAL A 190 0.37 -5.50 20.85
CA VAL A 190 -0.97 -5.73 20.32
C VAL A 190 -1.19 -7.23 20.10
N ASN A 191 -2.41 -7.68 20.37
CA ASN A 191 -2.79 -9.08 20.18
C ASN A 191 -2.89 -9.44 18.69
N GLN A 192 -3.20 -8.44 17.83
CA GLN A 192 -3.33 -8.66 16.41
C GLN A 192 -2.84 -7.48 15.59
N VAL A 193 -2.09 -7.78 14.52
CA VAL A 193 -1.77 -6.85 13.45
C VAL A 193 -2.51 -7.26 12.18
N ILE A 194 -3.22 -6.32 11.59
CA ILE A 194 -4.02 -6.54 10.38
C ILE A 194 -3.47 -5.65 9.27
N PHE A 195 -3.07 -6.22 8.16
CA PHE A 195 -2.76 -5.49 6.94
C PHE A 195 -4.02 -5.41 6.09
N TYR A 196 -4.59 -4.22 5.97
CA TYR A 196 -5.76 -3.96 5.15
C TYR A 196 -5.43 -4.01 3.65
N ASP A 197 -4.22 -3.58 3.27
CA ASP A 197 -3.69 -3.65 1.91
C ASP A 197 -2.25 -4.16 1.88
N ASN A 198 -1.85 -4.69 0.73
CA ASN A 198 -0.52 -5.25 0.53
C ASN A 198 0.40 -4.27 -0.20
N VAL A 199 1.60 -4.09 0.31
CA VAL A 199 2.63 -3.24 -0.29
C VAL A 199 3.74 -4.12 -0.86
N PRO A 200 4.17 -3.92 -2.13
CA PRO A 200 5.19 -4.75 -2.77
C PRO A 200 6.62 -4.49 -2.25
N SER A 201 6.76 -4.19 -0.98
CA SER A 201 8.04 -3.91 -0.32
C SER A 201 8.31 -4.93 0.79
N SER A 202 9.37 -5.74 0.62
CA SER A 202 9.79 -6.73 1.62
C SER A 202 10.18 -6.10 2.95
N ILE A 203 10.80 -4.94 2.93
CA ILE A 203 11.23 -4.20 4.13
C ILE A 203 10.00 -3.77 4.94
N ARG A 204 9.01 -3.17 4.27
CA ARG A 204 7.77 -2.75 4.93
C ARG A 204 7.00 -3.93 5.52
N PHE A 205 6.97 -5.05 4.83
CA PHE A 205 6.31 -6.25 5.34
C PHE A 205 6.99 -6.76 6.62
N VAL A 206 8.32 -6.77 6.65
CA VAL A 206 9.09 -7.18 7.84
C VAL A 206 8.92 -6.18 8.99
N GLN A 207 8.98 -4.87 8.72
CA GLN A 207 8.78 -3.82 9.71
C GLN A 207 7.38 -3.89 10.34
N ARG A 208 6.35 -4.05 9.51
CA ARG A 208 4.98 -4.23 9.97
C ARG A 208 4.83 -5.45 10.88
N ARG A 209 5.43 -6.58 10.49
CA ARG A 209 5.40 -7.82 11.27
C ARG A 209 6.11 -7.71 12.63
N GLY A 210 7.12 -6.84 12.76
CA GLY A 210 7.89 -6.65 13.99
C GLY A 210 7.08 -6.04 15.16
N ARG A 211 5.80 -5.72 14.96
CA ARG A 211 4.92 -5.15 16.00
C ARG A 211 4.10 -6.19 16.76
N THR A 212 4.23 -7.48 16.41
CA THR A 212 3.64 -8.61 17.16
C THR A 212 4.74 -9.47 17.78
N GLY A 213 4.56 -9.92 18.98
CA GLY A 213 5.31 -11.07 19.53
C GLY A 213 6.63 -10.76 20.19
N ARG A 214 6.75 -9.65 20.94
CA ARG A 214 7.89 -9.48 21.87
C ARG A 214 7.76 -10.30 23.15
N LYS A 215 6.53 -10.64 23.58
CA LYS A 215 6.25 -11.50 24.76
C LYS A 215 5.10 -12.49 24.57
N ASP A 216 4.09 -12.21 23.69
CA ASP A 216 2.98 -13.11 23.41
C ASP A 216 2.79 -13.35 21.89
N THR A 217 2.16 -14.48 21.54
CA THR A 217 1.89 -14.92 20.15
C THR A 217 0.87 -14.02 19.44
N GLY A 218 1.23 -12.76 19.21
CA GLY A 218 0.39 -11.85 18.45
C GLY A 218 0.12 -12.36 17.02
N LYS A 219 -1.15 -12.42 16.62
CA LYS A 219 -1.57 -12.90 15.30
C LYS A 219 -1.34 -11.84 14.23
N LEU A 220 -0.83 -12.25 13.07
CA LEU A 220 -0.74 -11.43 11.88
C LEU A 220 -1.79 -11.86 10.86
N VAL A 221 -2.63 -10.95 10.44
CA VAL A 221 -3.63 -11.14 9.39
C VAL A 221 -3.34 -10.23 8.21
N VAL A 222 -3.50 -10.75 7.01
CA VAL A 222 -3.37 -9.99 5.77
C VAL A 222 -4.68 -10.13 4.99
N LEU A 223 -5.37 -9.02 4.76
CA LEU A 223 -6.57 -8.99 3.94
C LEU A 223 -6.18 -8.87 2.47
N ILE A 224 -6.67 -9.78 1.65
CA ILE A 224 -6.35 -9.82 0.22
C ILE A 224 -7.65 -9.86 -0.57
N ALA A 225 -7.84 -8.90 -1.46
CA ALA A 225 -8.88 -8.96 -2.47
C ALA A 225 -8.41 -9.91 -3.60
N LYS A 226 -9.06 -11.06 -3.73
CA LYS A 226 -8.70 -12.08 -4.73
C LYS A 226 -8.94 -11.57 -6.16
N ASN A 227 -8.13 -12.03 -7.10
CA ASN A 227 -8.19 -11.68 -8.52
C ASN A 227 -7.98 -10.17 -8.80
N THR A 228 -7.28 -9.47 -7.90
CA THR A 228 -6.98 -8.04 -8.02
C THR A 228 -5.47 -7.77 -7.94
N ILE A 229 -5.10 -6.51 -8.13
CA ILE A 229 -3.72 -6.06 -7.96
C ILE A 229 -3.20 -6.28 -6.52
N ASP A 230 -4.10 -6.31 -5.54
CA ASP A 230 -3.76 -6.54 -4.13
C ASP A 230 -3.17 -7.95 -3.91
N GLU A 231 -3.75 -8.96 -4.55
CA GLU A 231 -3.21 -10.32 -4.54
C GLU A 231 -1.84 -10.39 -5.23
N THR A 232 -1.70 -9.70 -6.37
CA THR A 232 -0.42 -9.61 -7.08
C THR A 232 0.67 -9.01 -6.19
N TYR A 233 0.36 -7.95 -5.46
CA TYR A 233 1.30 -7.31 -4.53
C TYR A 233 1.68 -8.21 -3.35
N TYR A 234 0.74 -8.98 -2.82
CA TYR A 234 1.03 -9.96 -1.79
C TYR A 234 2.07 -11.00 -2.26
N TRP A 235 1.88 -11.58 -3.42
CA TRP A 235 2.79 -12.60 -3.95
C TRP A 235 4.17 -12.02 -4.32
N ILE A 236 4.23 -10.79 -4.84
CA ILE A 236 5.50 -10.07 -5.08
C ILE A 236 6.23 -9.84 -3.74
N GLY A 237 5.53 -9.38 -2.72
CA GLY A 237 6.08 -9.17 -1.38
C GLY A 237 6.64 -10.45 -0.78
N LYS A 238 5.88 -11.56 -0.85
CA LYS A 238 6.27 -12.87 -0.34
C LYS A 238 7.54 -13.40 -1.04
N ARG A 239 7.62 -13.27 -2.38
CA ARG A 239 8.82 -13.67 -3.14
C ARG A 239 10.06 -12.84 -2.76
N LYS A 240 9.93 -11.54 -2.58
CA LYS A 240 11.04 -10.67 -2.15
C LYS A 240 11.57 -11.05 -0.76
N ILE A 241 10.69 -11.39 0.17
CA ILE A 241 11.08 -11.85 1.51
C ILE A 241 11.85 -13.17 1.42
N ALA A 242 11.36 -14.13 0.63
CA ALA A 242 12.03 -15.41 0.43
C ALA A 242 13.43 -15.22 -0.17
N ALA A 243 13.56 -14.35 -1.19
CA ALA A 243 14.85 -14.01 -1.80
C ALA A 243 15.81 -13.35 -0.79
N ALA A 244 15.32 -12.39 0.01
CA ALA A 244 16.14 -11.73 1.03
C ALA A 244 16.63 -12.72 2.11
N LYS A 245 15.80 -13.64 2.56
CA LYS A 245 16.21 -14.71 3.49
C LYS A 245 17.27 -15.63 2.89
N SER A 246 17.12 -16.04 1.63
CA SER A 246 18.10 -16.85 0.92
C SER A 246 19.44 -16.14 0.77
N MET A 247 19.43 -14.84 0.43
CA MET A 247 20.65 -14.03 0.38
C MET A 247 21.33 -13.90 1.75
N GLY A 248 20.56 -13.64 2.80
CA GLY A 248 21.08 -13.56 4.17
C GLY A 248 21.76 -14.86 4.59
N SER A 249 21.12 -16.01 4.37
CA SER A 249 21.71 -17.31 4.72
C SER A 249 22.98 -17.64 3.93
N LYS A 250 23.06 -17.25 2.64
CA LYS A 250 24.30 -17.37 1.83
C LYS A 250 25.41 -16.49 2.38
N MET A 251 25.08 -15.25 2.75
CA MET A 251 26.07 -14.30 3.29
C MET A 251 26.61 -14.77 4.66
N THR A 252 25.77 -15.32 5.52
CA THR A 252 26.18 -15.91 6.80
C THR A 252 27.14 -17.10 6.56
N LYS A 253 26.83 -18.01 5.63
CA LYS A 253 27.71 -19.12 5.28
C LYS A 253 29.07 -18.67 4.71
N VAL A 254 29.11 -17.59 3.92
CA VAL A 254 30.37 -17.03 3.42
C VAL A 254 31.19 -16.41 4.55
N LEU A 255 30.54 -15.68 5.47
CA LEU A 255 31.21 -15.09 6.63
C LEU A 255 31.73 -16.17 7.60
N GLU A 256 31.03 -17.27 7.79
CA GLU A 256 31.46 -18.42 8.59
C GLU A 256 32.67 -19.11 7.95
N LYS A 257 32.66 -19.34 6.62
CA LYS A 257 33.83 -19.90 5.90
C LYS A 257 35.07 -18.99 5.99
N ASN A 258 34.89 -17.68 5.91
CA ASN A 258 36.00 -16.74 6.05
C ASN A 258 36.54 -16.69 7.51
N LYS A 259 35.74 -17.00 8.51
CA LYS A 259 36.19 -17.13 9.92
C LYS A 259 36.92 -18.44 10.19
N THR A 260 36.64 -19.50 9.45
CA THR A 260 37.31 -20.81 9.58
C THR A 260 38.61 -20.92 8.77
N GLY A 261 39.07 -19.84 8.11
CA GLY A 261 40.36 -19.82 7.41
C GLY A 261 40.37 -20.51 6.04
N GLU A 262 39.24 -21.01 5.56
CA GLU A 262 39.12 -21.50 4.19
C GLU A 262 38.91 -20.29 3.23
N SER A 263 39.99 -19.74 2.72
CA SER A 263 39.95 -18.78 1.61
C SER A 263 39.22 -19.39 0.42
N PRO A 264 38.24 -18.71 -0.19
CA PRO A 264 37.72 -19.15 -1.47
C PRO A 264 38.87 -19.18 -2.46
N LYS A 265 39.14 -20.33 -3.10
CA LYS A 265 39.98 -20.39 -4.26
C LYS A 265 39.39 -19.45 -5.31
N THR A 266 39.88 -18.25 -5.40
CA THR A 266 39.57 -17.32 -6.47
C THR A 266 40.14 -17.90 -7.74
N GLY A 267 39.34 -17.97 -8.80
CA GLY A 267 39.67 -18.58 -10.08
C GLY A 267 40.79 -17.89 -10.87
N LEU A 268 41.78 -17.29 -10.21
CA LEU A 268 43.00 -16.76 -10.77
C LEU A 268 44.16 -17.77 -10.66
N ASP A 269 44.06 -18.83 -9.86
CA ASP A 269 45.12 -19.86 -9.72
C ASP A 269 45.01 -20.97 -10.78
N ALA A 270 44.14 -20.85 -11.77
CA ALA A 270 43.95 -21.79 -12.85
C ALA A 270 44.72 -21.37 -14.13
N PHE A 271 45.53 -20.29 -14.09
CA PHE A 271 46.29 -19.77 -15.23
C PHE A 271 47.79 -19.55 -14.92
N ILE A 272 48.38 -20.44 -14.15
CA ILE A 272 49.85 -20.58 -14.12
C ILE A 272 50.21 -22.06 -14.33
#